data_6107f8a28b46d1ae01b34cbc187ae134
#
_entry.id   6107f8a28b46d1ae01b34cbc187ae134
#
_cell.length_a   1.000
_cell.length_b   1.000
_cell.length_c   1.000
_cell.angle_alpha   90.00
_cell.angle_beta   90.00
_cell.angle_gamma   90.00
#
_symmetry.space_group_name_H-M   'P 1'
#
loop_
_entity.id
_entity.type
_entity.pdbx_description
1 polymer ?
#
loop_
_entity_poly.entity_id
_entity_poly.type
_entity_poly.pdbx_seq_one_letter_code
_entity_poly.pdbx_strand_id
1 'polypeptide(L)'
;MIIYDGTDKEFERIVAKGDLLDRYGLSECEDMWQRMSSRFTDVLRNQKPLRPYYENKRIDGRILYTNREKINYSAKEYQKIFVDIFDGFDDSKKLILFGSGRFTERFLFQFAGDYDIYSIVDNNSAKWGTTMQGVPVNSPDILKDIPEKDRHIIICIKGYNGVVNQLKDMGIMNYHIYDPGNDYPNKRKERVAQRLAAGQGNNSVTGSDRPDIDKPYNVGYIAGVFDLFHIGHLNMFKRAKEQCRYLIVGVVSDEGVRLNKQAEPFVPFDERIEMVRSCKYVDEAIKLPLNLCGTKDIFNVYHFDVQFSGSDYEHDPAWLSEKEFLEKNGSTMVFFPYTQSTSSTKLKKAIEGRINN
;
A
#
# COMPACT_ATOMS: atom_id res chain seq x y z
N MET A 1 -2.77 -3.94 -15.62
CA MET A 1 -3.78 -3.57 -16.68
C MET A 1 -3.20 -3.94 -18.01
N ILE A 2 -3.93 -4.70 -18.84
CA ILE A 2 -3.52 -5.03 -20.21
C ILE A 2 -4.34 -4.16 -21.17
N ILE A 3 -3.70 -3.44 -22.04
CA ILE A 3 -4.33 -2.62 -23.09
C ILE A 3 -4.11 -3.35 -24.42
N TYR A 4 -5.19 -3.65 -25.12
CA TYR A 4 -5.16 -4.24 -26.43
C TYR A 4 -5.45 -3.19 -27.51
N ASP A 5 -4.62 -3.18 -28.57
CA ASP A 5 -4.67 -2.22 -29.66
C ASP A 5 -4.99 -2.92 -30.98
N GLY A 6 -6.21 -3.41 -31.11
CA GLY A 6 -6.67 -4.19 -32.26
C GLY A 6 -8.18 -4.11 -32.50
N THR A 7 -8.71 -5.00 -33.35
CA THR A 7 -10.15 -5.11 -33.57
C THR A 7 -10.82 -6.05 -32.59
N ASP A 8 -12.12 -5.86 -32.33
CA ASP A 8 -12.88 -6.70 -31.40
C ASP A 8 -12.86 -8.18 -31.79
N LYS A 9 -12.97 -8.46 -33.10
CA LYS A 9 -12.87 -9.84 -33.64
C LYS A 9 -11.48 -10.45 -33.43
N GLU A 10 -10.45 -9.65 -33.58
CA GLU A 10 -9.08 -10.10 -33.36
C GLU A 10 -8.82 -10.34 -31.86
N PHE A 11 -9.34 -9.49 -31.01
CA PHE A 11 -9.28 -9.67 -29.55
C PHE A 11 -10.00 -10.94 -29.10
N GLU A 12 -11.24 -11.16 -29.56
CA GLU A 12 -11.99 -12.39 -29.29
C GLU A 12 -11.23 -13.64 -29.73
N ARG A 13 -10.57 -13.58 -30.93
CA ARG A 13 -9.76 -14.68 -31.44
C ARG A 13 -8.52 -14.92 -30.57
N ILE A 14 -7.83 -13.87 -30.14
CA ILE A 14 -6.63 -13.96 -29.31
C ILE A 14 -6.99 -14.56 -27.94
N VAL A 15 -8.05 -14.06 -27.33
CA VAL A 15 -8.55 -14.56 -26.04
C VAL A 15 -8.95 -16.02 -26.13
N ALA A 16 -9.67 -16.40 -27.19
CA ALA A 16 -10.11 -17.79 -27.43
C ALA A 16 -8.95 -18.76 -27.64
N LYS A 17 -7.83 -18.29 -28.20
CA LYS A 17 -6.64 -19.11 -28.49
C LYS A 17 -5.56 -19.08 -27.40
N GLY A 18 -5.66 -18.19 -26.44
CA GLY A 18 -4.61 -18.00 -25.46
C GLY A 18 -3.35 -17.29 -25.97
N ASP A 19 -3.41 -16.66 -27.15
CA ASP A 19 -2.26 -16.04 -27.85
C ASP A 19 -1.84 -14.68 -27.30
N LEU A 20 -2.42 -14.25 -26.18
CA LEU A 20 -2.13 -12.94 -25.57
C LEU A 20 -0.66 -12.77 -25.20
N LEU A 21 -0.01 -13.85 -24.81
CA LEU A 21 1.39 -13.84 -24.38
C LEU A 21 2.37 -13.55 -25.51
N ASP A 22 2.24 -14.30 -26.61
CA ASP A 22 3.19 -14.23 -27.72
C ASP A 22 3.11 -12.88 -28.43
N ARG A 23 1.92 -12.28 -28.46
CA ARG A 23 1.69 -11.04 -29.20
C ARG A 23 2.18 -9.80 -28.46
N TYR A 24 2.27 -9.86 -27.13
CA TYR A 24 2.69 -8.73 -26.28
C TYR A 24 4.07 -8.89 -25.66
N GLY A 25 4.84 -9.91 -26.08
CA GLY A 25 6.14 -10.20 -25.49
C GLY A 25 6.07 -10.58 -24.02
N LEU A 26 4.92 -11.11 -23.59
CA LEU A 26 4.69 -11.55 -22.20
C LEU A 26 5.18 -12.98 -21.95
N SER A 27 5.83 -13.60 -22.94
CA SER A 27 6.47 -14.92 -22.83
C SER A 27 7.48 -15.00 -21.68
N GLU A 28 8.06 -13.88 -21.27
CA GLU A 28 8.94 -13.80 -20.11
C GLU A 28 8.20 -13.75 -18.76
N CYS A 29 6.87 -13.60 -18.78
CA CYS A 29 6.02 -13.60 -17.60
C CYS A 29 5.26 -14.91 -17.42
N GLU A 30 5.90 -16.03 -17.69
CA GLU A 30 5.31 -17.38 -17.65
C GLU A 30 4.63 -17.69 -16.31
N ASP A 31 5.18 -17.21 -15.23
CA ASP A 31 4.68 -17.39 -13.87
C ASP A 31 3.41 -16.57 -13.58
N MET A 32 3.30 -15.38 -14.16
CA MET A 32 2.08 -14.56 -14.06
C MET A 32 0.98 -15.13 -14.93
N TRP A 33 1.35 -15.68 -16.09
CA TRP A 33 0.45 -16.37 -17.01
C TRP A 33 -0.06 -17.68 -16.42
N GLN A 34 0.77 -18.50 -15.82
CA GLN A 34 0.32 -19.75 -15.19
C GLN A 34 -0.67 -19.49 -14.04
N ARG A 35 -0.48 -18.44 -13.27
CA ARG A 35 -1.46 -18.01 -12.24
C ARG A 35 -2.73 -17.41 -12.83
N MET A 36 -2.63 -16.72 -13.95
CA MET A 36 -3.79 -16.22 -14.69
C MET A 36 -4.43 -17.35 -15.51
N SER A 37 -3.65 -18.23 -16.15
CA SER A 37 -4.15 -19.27 -17.04
C SER A 37 -4.91 -20.35 -16.30
N SER A 38 -4.60 -20.68 -15.05
CA SER A 38 -5.43 -21.62 -14.28
C SER A 38 -6.86 -21.08 -14.11
N ARG A 39 -7.03 -19.81 -13.77
CA ARG A 39 -8.35 -19.16 -13.73
C ARG A 39 -8.96 -18.92 -15.11
N PHE A 40 -8.14 -18.58 -16.08
CA PHE A 40 -8.55 -18.34 -17.47
C PHE A 40 -8.92 -19.64 -18.18
N THR A 41 -8.14 -20.71 -17.99
CA THR A 41 -8.39 -22.01 -18.57
C THR A 41 -9.66 -22.62 -18.01
N ASP A 42 -9.97 -22.42 -16.73
CA ASP A 42 -11.23 -22.84 -16.13
C ASP A 42 -12.44 -22.06 -16.67
N VAL A 43 -12.28 -20.77 -16.92
CA VAL A 43 -13.30 -19.93 -17.55
C VAL A 43 -13.50 -20.33 -19.02
N LEU A 44 -12.42 -20.59 -19.76
CA LEU A 44 -12.49 -21.06 -21.16
C LEU A 44 -13.03 -22.49 -21.26
N ARG A 45 -12.58 -23.42 -20.41
CA ARG A 45 -13.03 -24.81 -20.40
C ARG A 45 -14.49 -24.96 -20.00
N ASN A 46 -14.98 -24.12 -19.09
CA ASN A 46 -16.35 -24.19 -18.59
C ASN A 46 -17.35 -23.40 -19.45
N GLN A 47 -16.93 -22.90 -20.64
CA GLN A 47 -17.78 -22.12 -21.55
C GLN A 47 -18.54 -20.98 -20.83
N LYS A 48 -18.11 -20.58 -19.66
CA LYS A 48 -18.65 -19.38 -19.01
C LYS A 48 -18.27 -18.21 -19.88
N PRO A 49 -19.22 -17.39 -20.32
CA PRO A 49 -18.94 -16.33 -21.23
C PRO A 49 -17.91 -15.40 -20.59
N LEU A 50 -16.72 -15.36 -21.18
CA LEU A 50 -15.73 -14.31 -20.93
C LEU A 50 -16.32 -12.93 -21.23
N ARG A 51 -17.39 -12.88 -22.01
CA ARG A 51 -18.14 -11.68 -22.37
C ARG A 51 -18.42 -10.70 -21.21
N PRO A 52 -18.79 -11.11 -19.99
CA PRO A 52 -18.96 -10.15 -18.89
C PRO A 52 -17.68 -9.42 -18.49
N TYR A 53 -16.51 -10.01 -18.79
CA TYR A 53 -15.21 -9.40 -18.52
C TYR A 53 -14.68 -8.61 -19.71
N TYR A 54 -15.26 -8.79 -20.89
CA TYR A 54 -14.80 -8.28 -22.19
C TYR A 54 -15.93 -7.62 -23.00
N GLU A 55 -17.01 -7.18 -22.38
CA GLU A 55 -17.96 -6.27 -23.02
C GLU A 55 -17.25 -4.95 -23.27
N ASN A 56 -16.63 -4.93 -24.41
CA ASN A 56 -15.53 -4.07 -24.74
C ASN A 56 -16.06 -2.88 -25.47
N LYS A 57 -15.94 -1.77 -24.86
CA LYS A 57 -15.87 -0.51 -25.58
C LYS A 57 -14.42 -0.33 -26.01
N ARG A 58 -14.19 -0.14 -27.27
CA ARG A 58 -12.94 0.38 -27.77
C ARG A 58 -12.73 1.76 -27.18
N ILE A 59 -11.57 1.95 -26.59
CA ILE A 59 -11.19 3.18 -25.93
C ILE A 59 -10.03 3.73 -26.73
N ASP A 60 -10.28 4.75 -27.59
CA ASP A 60 -9.29 5.35 -28.49
C ASP A 60 -8.45 4.32 -29.28
N GLY A 61 -9.12 3.31 -29.86
CA GLY A 61 -8.49 2.23 -30.62
C GLY A 61 -7.90 1.10 -29.76
N ARG A 62 -8.00 1.17 -28.45
CA ARG A 62 -7.48 0.16 -27.50
C ARG A 62 -8.59 -0.48 -26.71
N ILE A 63 -8.42 -1.75 -26.35
CA ILE A 63 -9.33 -2.47 -25.46
C ILE A 63 -8.69 -2.53 -24.08
N LEU A 64 -9.34 -1.92 -23.10
CA LEU A 64 -8.88 -1.93 -21.73
C LEU A 64 -9.23 -3.26 -21.07
N TYR A 65 -8.22 -4.03 -20.76
CA TYR A 65 -8.35 -5.34 -20.15
C TYR A 65 -8.17 -5.24 -18.62
N THR A 66 -9.25 -4.91 -17.94
CA THR A 66 -9.26 -4.79 -16.48
C THR A 66 -10.48 -5.47 -15.89
N ASN A 67 -10.86 -5.12 -14.67
CA ASN A 67 -12.16 -5.55 -14.17
C ASN A 67 -13.29 -4.88 -14.99
N ARG A 68 -14.46 -5.55 -15.02
CA ARG A 68 -15.64 -5.16 -15.81
C ARG A 68 -16.03 -3.68 -15.67
N GLU A 69 -15.86 -3.12 -14.49
CA GLU A 69 -16.27 -1.77 -14.18
C GLU A 69 -15.41 -0.71 -14.91
N LYS A 70 -14.12 -0.98 -15.05
CA LYS A 70 -13.17 -0.06 -15.71
C LYS A 70 -13.28 -0.01 -17.23
N ILE A 71 -13.88 -1.02 -17.85
CA ILE A 71 -14.06 -1.09 -19.31
C ILE A 71 -15.02 0.00 -19.82
N ASN A 72 -15.86 0.54 -18.95
CA ASN A 72 -16.86 1.55 -19.32
C ASN A 72 -16.31 2.97 -19.51
N TYR A 73 -15.01 3.17 -19.30
CA TYR A 73 -14.36 4.49 -19.42
C TYR A 73 -13.46 4.56 -20.66
N SER A 74 -13.44 5.69 -21.34
CA SER A 74 -12.43 6.00 -22.35
C SER A 74 -11.05 6.12 -21.73
N ALA A 75 -9.97 6.00 -22.52
CA ALA A 75 -8.61 6.14 -22.00
C ALA A 75 -8.40 7.49 -21.28
N LYS A 76 -8.98 8.57 -21.85
CA LYS A 76 -8.91 9.91 -21.27
C LYS A 76 -9.68 10.01 -19.95
N GLU A 77 -10.89 9.44 -19.91
CA GLU A 77 -11.68 9.37 -18.67
C GLU A 77 -11.01 8.51 -17.62
N TYR A 78 -10.42 7.37 -18.04
CA TYR A 78 -9.68 6.51 -17.13
C TYR A 78 -8.49 7.26 -16.51
N GLN A 79 -7.71 7.95 -17.33
CA GLN A 79 -6.60 8.77 -16.85
C GLN A 79 -7.09 9.78 -15.80
N LYS A 80 -8.10 10.59 -16.14
CA LYS A 80 -8.64 11.62 -15.26
C LYS A 80 -9.23 11.05 -13.97
N ILE A 81 -10.01 9.99 -14.05
CA ILE A 81 -10.80 9.48 -12.93
C ILE A 81 -9.97 8.58 -12.00
N PHE A 82 -9.09 7.72 -12.56
CA PHE A 82 -8.39 6.67 -11.81
C PHE A 82 -6.91 6.93 -11.59
N VAL A 83 -6.27 7.75 -12.42
CA VAL A 83 -4.83 7.98 -12.35
C VAL A 83 -4.54 9.35 -11.77
N ASP A 84 -5.12 10.38 -12.34
CA ASP A 84 -4.91 11.76 -11.90
C ASP A 84 -5.90 12.14 -10.77
N ILE A 85 -5.98 11.31 -9.72
CA ILE A 85 -6.99 11.46 -8.66
C ILE A 85 -6.88 12.73 -7.82
N PHE A 86 -5.80 13.48 -7.97
CA PHE A 86 -5.59 14.80 -7.35
C PHE A 86 -5.63 15.95 -8.37
N ASP A 87 -6.00 15.66 -9.64
CA ASP A 87 -6.16 16.72 -10.64
C ASP A 87 -7.25 17.71 -10.21
N GLY A 88 -6.90 18.99 -10.24
CA GLY A 88 -7.78 20.06 -9.78
C GLY A 88 -8.01 20.14 -8.27
N PHE A 89 -7.25 19.38 -7.46
CA PHE A 89 -7.20 19.56 -6.02
C PHE A 89 -6.21 20.67 -5.65
N ASP A 90 -6.60 21.51 -4.72
CA ASP A 90 -5.74 22.47 -4.01
C ASP A 90 -6.18 22.52 -2.54
N ASP A 91 -5.32 23.07 -1.67
CA ASP A 91 -5.55 23.09 -0.22
C ASP A 91 -6.75 23.93 0.25
N SER A 92 -7.41 24.67 -0.66
CA SER A 92 -8.66 25.38 -0.37
C SER A 92 -9.88 24.46 -0.43
N LYS A 93 -9.75 23.28 -1.05
CA LYS A 93 -10.84 22.31 -1.21
C LYS A 93 -10.86 21.29 -0.09
N LYS A 94 -12.07 20.91 0.30
CA LYS A 94 -12.31 19.82 1.24
C LYS A 94 -12.10 18.49 0.53
N LEU A 95 -11.04 17.74 0.89
CA LEU A 95 -10.81 16.39 0.40
C LEU A 95 -11.74 15.42 1.14
N ILE A 96 -12.61 14.74 0.41
CA ILE A 96 -13.63 13.85 0.96
C ILE A 96 -13.44 12.45 0.34
N LEU A 97 -13.37 11.44 1.20
CA LEU A 97 -13.31 10.05 0.77
C LEU A 97 -14.69 9.41 0.84
N PHE A 98 -15.12 8.70 -0.21
CA PHE A 98 -16.36 7.96 -0.19
C PHE A 98 -16.10 6.48 0.07
N GLY A 99 -16.68 5.96 1.16
CA GLY A 99 -16.48 4.62 1.71
C GLY A 99 -15.53 4.61 2.88
N SER A 100 -15.77 3.76 3.87
CA SER A 100 -14.96 3.59 5.08
C SER A 100 -14.50 2.14 5.23
N GLY A 101 -14.01 1.56 4.14
CA GLY A 101 -13.51 0.19 4.07
C GLY A 101 -12.00 0.11 3.83
N ARG A 102 -11.56 -1.09 3.41
CA ARG A 102 -10.14 -1.41 3.18
C ARG A 102 -9.44 -0.48 2.16
N PHE A 103 -10.17 0.01 1.14
CA PHE A 103 -9.58 0.93 0.17
C PHE A 103 -9.30 2.29 0.81
N THR A 104 -10.17 2.74 1.70
CA THR A 104 -9.96 3.97 2.48
C THR A 104 -8.79 3.82 3.45
N GLU A 105 -8.66 2.68 4.13
CA GLU A 105 -7.47 2.42 4.96
C GLU A 105 -6.18 2.51 4.16
N ARG A 106 -6.17 1.95 2.94
CA ARG A 106 -5.01 2.05 2.02
C ARG A 106 -4.75 3.47 1.59
N PHE A 107 -5.80 4.21 1.24
CA PHE A 107 -5.69 5.63 0.87
C PHE A 107 -5.11 6.45 2.02
N LEU A 108 -5.67 6.30 3.22
CA LEU A 108 -5.18 6.99 4.42
C LEU A 108 -3.71 6.65 4.71
N PHE A 109 -3.36 5.38 4.63
CA PHE A 109 -1.97 4.95 4.80
C PHE A 109 -1.02 5.62 3.80
N GLN A 110 -1.45 5.72 2.55
CA GLN A 110 -0.65 6.27 1.47
C GLN A 110 -0.56 7.80 1.52
N PHE A 111 -1.65 8.49 1.88
CA PHE A 111 -1.81 9.93 1.64
C PHE A 111 -2.12 10.80 2.86
N ALA A 112 -2.55 10.23 4.01
CA ALA A 112 -2.98 11.04 5.16
C ALA A 112 -1.87 11.93 5.74
N GLY A 113 -0.60 11.63 5.48
CA GLY A 113 0.51 12.51 5.85
C GLY A 113 0.81 13.63 4.84
N ASP A 114 0.16 13.59 3.68
CA ASP A 114 0.42 14.50 2.56
C ASP A 114 -0.75 15.44 2.27
N TYR A 115 -1.97 15.04 2.68
CA TYR A 115 -3.21 15.77 2.42
C TYR A 115 -4.07 15.81 3.68
N ASP A 116 -4.68 16.95 3.94
CA ASP A 116 -5.69 17.09 4.99
C ASP A 116 -7.03 16.52 4.50
N ILE A 117 -7.50 15.46 5.13
CA ILE A 117 -8.74 14.80 4.75
C ILE A 117 -9.88 15.32 5.63
N TYR A 118 -10.77 16.09 5.01
CA TYR A 118 -11.86 16.74 5.71
C TYR A 118 -12.85 15.74 6.30
N SER A 119 -13.24 14.71 5.55
CA SER A 119 -14.23 13.74 6.00
C SER A 119 -14.19 12.45 5.16
N ILE A 120 -14.62 11.37 5.77
CA ILE A 120 -15.05 10.16 5.08
C ILE A 120 -16.58 10.15 5.08
N VAL A 121 -17.19 9.79 3.96
CA VAL A 121 -18.64 9.55 3.88
C VAL A 121 -18.93 8.09 3.58
N ASP A 122 -19.92 7.50 4.24
CA ASP A 122 -20.27 6.07 4.06
C ASP A 122 -21.80 5.91 4.08
N ASN A 123 -22.31 4.98 3.25
CA ASN A 123 -23.73 4.65 3.20
C ASN A 123 -24.23 3.86 4.43
N ASN A 124 -23.33 3.27 5.20
CA ASN A 124 -23.67 2.55 6.41
C ASN A 124 -23.85 3.53 7.58
N SER A 125 -25.09 3.82 7.93
CA SER A 125 -25.42 4.75 9.02
C SER A 125 -24.87 4.34 10.39
N ALA A 126 -24.60 3.06 10.61
CA ALA A 126 -23.99 2.58 11.87
C ALA A 126 -22.55 3.09 12.09
N LYS A 127 -21.92 3.63 11.04
CA LYS A 127 -20.56 4.20 11.11
C LYS A 127 -20.55 5.72 11.29
N TRP A 128 -21.68 6.37 11.12
CA TRP A 128 -21.75 7.84 11.23
C TRP A 128 -21.44 8.30 12.66
N GLY A 129 -20.73 9.40 12.78
CA GLY A 129 -20.27 9.93 14.05
C GLY A 129 -19.05 9.20 14.64
N THR A 130 -18.55 8.16 13.97
CA THR A 130 -17.27 7.52 14.32
C THR A 130 -16.09 8.19 13.63
N THR A 131 -14.88 7.73 13.90
CA THR A 131 -13.67 8.16 13.20
C THR A 131 -12.93 6.96 12.63
N MET A 132 -12.22 7.17 11.51
CA MET A 132 -11.28 6.21 10.96
C MET A 132 -9.89 6.87 10.86
N GLN A 133 -8.94 6.40 11.65
CA GLN A 133 -7.60 6.99 11.76
C GLN A 133 -7.64 8.51 12.05
N GLY A 134 -8.57 8.94 12.91
CA GLY A 134 -8.77 10.35 13.26
C GLY A 134 -9.66 11.16 12.31
N VAL A 135 -10.00 10.63 11.12
CA VAL A 135 -10.87 11.29 10.17
C VAL A 135 -12.34 10.97 10.47
N PRO A 136 -13.24 11.98 10.59
CA PRO A 136 -14.65 11.76 10.91
C PRO A 136 -15.39 11.03 9.78
N VAL A 137 -16.30 10.11 10.14
CA VAL A 137 -17.16 9.36 9.22
C VAL A 137 -18.58 9.94 9.31
N ASN A 138 -19.11 10.42 8.18
CA ASN A 138 -20.38 11.12 8.08
C ASN A 138 -21.34 10.50 7.05
N SER A 139 -22.61 10.96 7.07
CA SER A 139 -23.55 10.68 5.99
C SER A 139 -23.09 11.30 4.67
N PRO A 140 -23.33 10.64 3.52
CA PRO A 140 -23.13 11.25 2.20
C PRO A 140 -23.93 12.55 1.98
N ASP A 141 -24.96 12.79 2.76
CA ASP A 141 -25.77 14.02 2.64
C ASP A 141 -24.96 15.30 2.86
N ILE A 142 -23.88 15.27 3.63
CA ILE A 142 -22.98 16.44 3.80
C ILE A 142 -22.44 16.96 2.46
N LEU A 143 -22.39 16.13 1.43
CA LEU A 143 -21.92 16.54 0.11
C LEU A 143 -22.83 17.56 -0.56
N LYS A 144 -24.12 17.63 -0.17
CA LYS A 144 -25.07 18.59 -0.68
C LYS A 144 -24.83 20.03 -0.17
N ASP A 145 -24.22 20.10 1.04
CA ASP A 145 -23.96 21.38 1.71
C ASP A 145 -22.61 22.00 1.33
N ILE A 146 -21.76 21.24 0.59
CA ILE A 146 -20.44 21.69 0.16
C ILE A 146 -20.48 22.01 -1.34
N PRO A 147 -20.27 23.26 -1.76
CA PRO A 147 -20.25 23.64 -3.17
C PRO A 147 -19.23 22.84 -3.96
N GLU A 148 -19.50 22.61 -5.25
CA GLU A 148 -18.61 21.81 -6.12
C GLU A 148 -17.18 22.35 -6.18
N LYS A 149 -17.04 23.67 -6.23
CA LYS A 149 -15.73 24.34 -6.26
C LYS A 149 -14.90 24.13 -4.97
N ASP A 150 -15.57 23.85 -3.84
CA ASP A 150 -14.97 23.75 -2.51
C ASP A 150 -14.77 22.29 -2.07
N ARG A 151 -15.06 21.30 -2.94
CA ARG A 151 -14.92 19.88 -2.63
C ARG A 151 -14.11 19.13 -3.66
N HIS A 152 -13.42 18.09 -3.20
CA HIS A 152 -12.74 17.10 -4.03
C HIS A 152 -13.09 15.70 -3.50
N ILE A 153 -13.75 14.88 -4.33
CA ILE A 153 -14.30 13.60 -3.90
C ILE A 153 -13.48 12.46 -4.51
N ILE A 154 -13.00 11.56 -3.66
CA ILE A 154 -12.32 10.34 -4.09
C ILE A 154 -13.08 9.12 -3.57
N ILE A 155 -13.56 8.27 -4.47
CA ILE A 155 -14.27 7.03 -4.14
C ILE A 155 -13.25 5.94 -3.81
N CYS A 156 -13.28 5.44 -2.58
CA CYS A 156 -12.38 4.41 -2.04
C CYS A 156 -13.12 3.08 -1.82
N ILE A 157 -13.81 2.58 -2.85
CA ILE A 157 -14.62 1.36 -2.81
C ILE A 157 -14.33 0.50 -4.04
N LYS A 158 -14.20 -0.82 -3.86
CA LYS A 158 -13.96 -1.75 -4.97
C LYS A 158 -15.14 -1.79 -5.96
N GLY A 159 -16.36 -1.86 -5.47
CA GLY A 159 -17.60 -1.86 -6.26
C GLY A 159 -18.21 -0.46 -6.36
N TYR A 160 -17.54 0.45 -7.02
CA TYR A 160 -17.85 1.89 -7.02
C TYR A 160 -19.09 2.29 -7.84
N ASN A 161 -19.62 1.44 -8.74
CA ASN A 161 -20.70 1.81 -9.65
C ASN A 161 -21.98 2.31 -8.92
N GLY A 162 -22.34 1.68 -7.79
CA GLY A 162 -23.47 2.12 -6.98
C GLY A 162 -23.28 3.53 -6.43
N VAL A 163 -22.05 3.85 -5.98
CA VAL A 163 -21.70 5.18 -5.48
C VAL A 163 -21.64 6.19 -6.61
N VAL A 164 -21.14 5.83 -7.77
CA VAL A 164 -21.13 6.70 -8.96
C VAL A 164 -22.55 7.08 -9.36
N ASN A 165 -23.49 6.13 -9.38
CA ASN A 165 -24.89 6.41 -9.68
C ASN A 165 -25.52 7.32 -8.60
N GLN A 166 -25.25 7.03 -7.33
CA GLN A 166 -25.72 7.87 -6.22
C GLN A 166 -25.21 9.31 -6.33
N LEU A 167 -23.94 9.51 -6.65
CA LEU A 167 -23.38 10.86 -6.85
C LEU A 167 -24.04 11.57 -8.03
N LYS A 168 -24.29 10.87 -9.14
CA LYS A 168 -25.04 11.42 -10.29
C LYS A 168 -26.46 11.83 -9.91
N ASP A 169 -27.16 11.01 -9.15
CA ASP A 169 -28.52 11.33 -8.66
C ASP A 169 -28.52 12.54 -7.72
N MET A 170 -27.43 12.80 -7.03
CA MET A 170 -27.19 14.00 -6.23
C MET A 170 -26.72 15.21 -7.06
N GLY A 171 -26.60 15.08 -8.39
CA GLY A 171 -26.08 16.13 -9.27
C GLY A 171 -24.58 16.33 -9.18
N ILE A 172 -23.82 15.35 -8.66
CA ILE A 172 -22.37 15.41 -8.48
C ILE A 172 -21.69 14.62 -9.60
N MET A 173 -21.08 15.36 -10.52
CA MET A 173 -20.43 14.76 -11.71
C MET A 173 -18.90 14.76 -11.61
N ASN A 174 -18.31 15.50 -10.69
CA ASN A 174 -16.87 15.60 -10.50
C ASN A 174 -16.42 14.74 -9.31
N TYR A 175 -15.78 13.63 -9.59
CA TYR A 175 -15.24 12.67 -8.64
C TYR A 175 -14.07 11.91 -9.24
N HIS A 176 -13.27 11.34 -8.37
CA HIS A 176 -12.18 10.42 -8.74
C HIS A 176 -12.38 9.06 -8.06
N ILE A 177 -11.70 8.04 -8.55
CA ILE A 177 -11.79 6.68 -8.02
C ILE A 177 -10.39 6.17 -7.71
N TYR A 178 -10.12 5.94 -6.43
CA TYR A 178 -8.86 5.36 -5.99
C TYR A 178 -8.78 3.87 -6.33
N ASP A 179 -7.77 3.50 -7.10
CA ASP A 179 -7.43 2.12 -7.41
C ASP A 179 -6.09 1.77 -6.75
N PRO A 180 -6.08 0.92 -5.71
CA PRO A 180 -4.84 0.52 -5.06
C PRO A 180 -3.81 -0.17 -5.96
N GLY A 181 -4.20 -0.55 -7.18
CA GLY A 181 -3.32 -1.14 -8.19
C GLY A 181 -2.59 -0.12 -9.05
N ASN A 182 -2.95 1.16 -8.95
CA ASN A 182 -2.25 2.23 -9.66
C ASN A 182 -1.09 2.79 -8.84
N ASP A 183 -0.05 3.25 -9.55
CA ASP A 183 1.03 4.01 -8.95
C ASP A 183 0.65 5.49 -8.95
N TYR A 184 0.57 6.08 -7.76
CA TYR A 184 0.20 7.48 -7.58
C TYR A 184 1.40 8.32 -7.16
N PRO A 185 1.47 9.61 -7.59
CA PRO A 185 2.45 10.55 -7.06
C PRO A 185 2.39 10.59 -5.53
N ASN A 186 3.54 10.53 -4.89
CA ASN A 186 3.64 10.46 -3.44
C ASN A 186 4.57 11.58 -2.94
N LYS A 187 4.00 12.60 -2.29
CA LYS A 187 4.75 13.71 -1.67
C LYS A 187 5.75 13.23 -0.61
N ARG A 188 5.52 12.03 -0.05
CA ARG A 188 6.41 11.43 0.95
C ARG A 188 7.79 11.11 0.38
N LYS A 189 7.87 10.63 -0.87
CA LYS A 189 9.15 10.46 -1.58
C LYS A 189 9.89 11.79 -1.72
N GLU A 190 9.16 12.83 -2.10
CA GLU A 190 9.71 14.18 -2.23
C GLU A 190 10.21 14.73 -0.89
N ARG A 191 9.46 14.53 0.20
CA ARG A 191 9.88 14.93 1.54
C ARG A 191 11.12 14.17 2.02
N VAL A 192 11.20 12.86 1.78
CA VAL A 192 12.39 12.07 2.11
C VAL A 192 13.58 12.56 1.28
N ALA A 193 13.40 12.78 -0.03
CA ALA A 193 14.45 13.34 -0.89
C ALA A 193 14.91 14.72 -0.44
N GLN A 194 13.99 15.60 -0.07
CA GLN A 194 14.31 16.95 0.47
C GLN A 194 15.08 16.87 1.80
N ARG A 195 14.67 15.97 2.72
CA ARG A 195 15.38 15.76 3.99
C ARG A 195 16.79 15.22 3.78
N LEU A 196 16.95 14.28 2.84
CA LEU A 196 18.27 13.77 2.47
C LEU A 196 19.15 14.86 1.85
N ALA A 197 18.58 15.69 0.96
CA ALA A 197 19.31 16.82 0.33
C ALA A 197 19.68 17.92 1.34
N ALA A 198 18.82 18.18 2.32
CA ALA A 198 19.06 19.18 3.37
C ALA A 198 20.03 18.69 4.48
N GLY A 199 20.49 17.43 4.42
CA GLY A 199 21.29 16.83 5.47
C GLY A 199 20.52 16.65 6.81
N GLN A 200 19.22 16.78 6.77
CA GLN A 200 18.31 16.70 7.93
C GLN A 200 17.76 15.28 8.13
N GLY A 201 18.59 14.26 8.12
CA GLY A 201 18.32 13.10 8.95
C GLY A 201 18.42 13.57 10.41
N ASN A 202 17.86 12.85 11.38
CA ASN A 202 17.90 13.22 12.80
C ASN A 202 19.34 13.38 13.37
N ASN A 203 20.16 14.12 12.64
CA ASN A 203 21.62 14.23 12.66
C ASN A 203 22.16 15.19 13.70
N SER A 204 21.37 15.64 14.66
CA SER A 204 21.94 16.30 15.83
C SER A 204 22.55 15.31 16.83
N VAL A 205 22.26 13.98 16.67
CA VAL A 205 22.91 12.91 17.43
C VAL A 205 23.21 11.80 16.43
N THR A 206 24.41 11.74 15.91
CA THR A 206 24.88 10.67 15.02
C THR A 206 24.80 9.34 15.76
N GLY A 207 23.69 8.63 15.59
CA GLY A 207 23.54 7.29 16.11
C GLY A 207 24.34 6.23 15.33
N SER A 208 25.05 6.66 14.30
CA SER A 208 25.88 5.84 13.42
C SER A 208 27.32 6.31 13.48
N ASP A 209 28.24 5.37 13.64
CA ASP A 209 29.68 5.62 13.60
C ASP A 209 30.19 5.87 12.16
N ARG A 210 29.34 5.65 11.15
CA ARG A 210 29.69 5.81 9.73
C ARG A 210 29.15 7.12 9.18
N PRO A 211 29.98 7.93 8.48
CA PRO A 211 29.49 9.12 7.79
C PRO A 211 28.39 8.81 6.78
N ASP A 212 27.41 9.69 6.65
CA ASP A 212 26.26 9.47 5.76
C ASP A 212 26.66 9.33 4.28
N ILE A 213 27.75 9.98 3.87
CA ILE A 213 28.23 9.94 2.49
C ILE A 213 28.75 8.55 2.09
N ASP A 214 29.18 7.75 3.05
CA ASP A 214 29.75 6.41 2.80
C ASP A 214 28.71 5.29 2.90
N LYS A 215 27.47 5.62 3.20
CA LYS A 215 26.42 4.62 3.34
C LYS A 215 25.92 4.17 1.98
N PRO A 216 25.78 2.82 1.76
CA PRO A 216 25.42 2.27 0.46
C PRO A 216 23.99 2.58 0.03
N TYR A 217 23.09 2.90 0.98
CA TYR A 217 21.67 3.12 0.71
C TYR A 217 21.21 4.49 1.19
N ASN A 218 20.32 5.13 0.44
CA ASN A 218 19.68 6.36 0.89
C ASN A 218 18.56 6.06 1.87
N VAL A 219 17.63 5.16 1.50
CA VAL A 219 16.45 4.83 2.30
C VAL A 219 16.45 3.35 2.65
N GLY A 220 16.46 3.04 3.94
CA GLY A 220 16.31 1.69 4.46
C GLY A 220 14.93 1.50 5.12
N TYR A 221 14.43 0.28 5.08
CA TYR A 221 13.15 -0.10 5.67
C TYR A 221 13.30 -1.33 6.58
N ILE A 222 12.59 -1.32 7.71
CA ILE A 222 12.43 -2.48 8.61
C ILE A 222 10.95 -2.60 8.97
N ALA A 223 10.42 -3.83 8.98
CA ALA A 223 9.09 -4.13 9.51
C ALA A 223 9.18 -5.02 10.76
N GLY A 224 8.31 -4.80 11.74
CA GLY A 224 8.25 -5.66 12.90
C GLY A 224 7.12 -5.35 13.87
N VAL A 225 6.92 -6.24 14.83
CA VAL A 225 5.96 -6.03 15.93
C VAL A 225 6.57 -5.16 17.02
N PHE A 226 7.84 -5.33 17.32
CA PHE A 226 8.63 -4.64 18.35
C PHE A 226 8.02 -4.71 19.75
N ASP A 227 7.35 -5.84 20.03
CA ASP A 227 6.77 -6.13 21.33
C ASP A 227 7.87 -6.45 22.35
N LEU A 228 7.72 -5.97 23.59
CA LEU A 228 8.76 -6.07 24.62
C LEU A 228 10.12 -5.61 24.09
N PHE A 229 10.20 -4.35 23.66
CA PHE A 229 11.39 -3.79 23.02
C PHE A 229 12.68 -4.15 23.78
N HIS A 230 13.66 -4.70 23.07
CA HIS A 230 14.88 -5.25 23.66
C HIS A 230 16.11 -4.98 22.80
N ILE A 231 17.28 -5.33 23.31
CA ILE A 231 18.58 -5.09 22.67
C ILE A 231 18.66 -5.67 21.25
N GLY A 232 17.94 -6.75 20.95
CA GLY A 232 17.88 -7.32 19.59
C GLY A 232 17.28 -6.36 18.58
N HIS A 233 16.19 -5.68 18.95
CA HIS A 233 15.56 -4.65 18.12
C HIS A 233 16.49 -3.44 17.95
N LEU A 234 17.11 -2.99 19.05
CA LEU A 234 18.04 -1.86 19.00
C LEU A 234 19.25 -2.15 18.10
N ASN A 235 19.82 -3.34 18.20
CA ASN A 235 20.95 -3.75 17.36
C ASN A 235 20.58 -3.82 15.87
N MET A 236 19.35 -4.25 15.56
CA MET A 236 18.85 -4.26 14.20
C MET A 236 18.76 -2.84 13.64
N PHE A 237 18.18 -1.90 14.40
CA PHE A 237 18.09 -0.50 14.00
C PHE A 237 19.47 0.15 13.84
N LYS A 238 20.39 -0.11 14.77
CA LYS A 238 21.77 0.38 14.69
C LYS A 238 22.46 -0.09 13.42
N ARG A 239 22.46 -1.41 13.15
CA ARG A 239 23.08 -1.99 11.94
C ARG A 239 22.46 -1.46 10.65
N ALA A 240 21.13 -1.29 10.63
CA ALA A 240 20.46 -0.72 9.47
C ALA A 240 20.86 0.75 9.26
N LYS A 241 20.90 1.55 10.33
CA LYS A 241 21.30 2.97 10.27
C LYS A 241 22.76 3.15 9.85
N GLU A 242 23.61 2.18 10.13
CA GLU A 242 24.99 2.17 9.62
C GLU A 242 25.09 1.96 8.10
N GLN A 243 24.03 1.42 7.47
CA GLN A 243 24.00 1.15 6.03
C GLN A 243 23.09 2.09 5.23
N CYS A 244 22.17 2.81 5.88
CA CYS A 244 21.29 3.75 5.17
C CYS A 244 21.30 5.15 5.79
N ARG A 245 21.03 6.15 4.96
CA ARG A 245 20.98 7.56 5.39
C ARG A 245 19.68 7.88 6.11
N TYR A 246 18.56 7.26 5.69
CA TYR A 246 17.23 7.43 6.25
C TYR A 246 16.61 6.08 6.54
N LEU A 247 16.25 5.83 7.81
CA LEU A 247 15.68 4.56 8.24
C LEU A 247 14.20 4.71 8.58
N ILE A 248 13.35 4.02 7.84
CA ILE A 248 11.91 3.91 8.07
C ILE A 248 11.64 2.60 8.81
N VAL A 249 10.90 2.66 9.90
CA VAL A 249 10.52 1.47 10.68
C VAL A 249 9.00 1.33 10.74
N GLY A 250 8.48 0.26 10.14
CA GLY A 250 7.09 -0.10 10.16
C GLY A 250 6.72 -0.94 11.38
N VAL A 251 5.81 -0.44 12.21
CA VAL A 251 5.31 -1.12 13.40
C VAL A 251 3.95 -1.76 13.10
N VAL A 252 3.84 -3.08 13.28
CA VAL A 252 2.60 -3.83 13.03
C VAL A 252 1.56 -3.46 14.08
N SER A 253 0.33 -3.14 13.65
CA SER A 253 -0.78 -2.82 14.57
C SER A 253 -1.19 -4.03 15.42
N ASP A 254 -1.91 -3.81 16.51
CA ASP A 254 -2.37 -4.91 17.39
C ASP A 254 -3.29 -5.87 16.62
N GLU A 255 -4.17 -5.34 15.77
CA GLU A 255 -5.02 -6.15 14.88
C GLU A 255 -4.17 -6.98 13.91
N GLY A 256 -3.07 -6.43 13.38
CA GLY A 256 -2.13 -7.13 12.52
C GLY A 256 -1.41 -8.26 13.24
N VAL A 257 -1.07 -8.06 14.53
CA VAL A 257 -0.48 -9.13 15.36
C VAL A 257 -1.47 -10.24 15.62
N ARG A 258 -2.72 -9.92 15.98
CA ARG A 258 -3.79 -10.94 16.18
C ARG A 258 -4.00 -11.78 14.93
N LEU A 259 -4.08 -11.13 13.77
CA LEU A 259 -4.32 -11.84 12.50
C LEU A 259 -3.15 -12.75 12.11
N ASN A 260 -1.92 -12.22 12.18
CA ASN A 260 -0.75 -12.91 11.65
C ASN A 260 -0.13 -13.92 12.63
N LYS A 261 -0.24 -13.68 13.93
CA LYS A 261 0.39 -14.50 14.99
C LYS A 261 -0.60 -15.18 15.91
N GLN A 262 -1.90 -14.93 15.75
CA GLN A 262 -2.97 -15.45 16.63
C GLN A 262 -2.65 -15.21 18.12
N ALA A 263 -2.04 -14.10 18.45
CA ALA A 263 -1.57 -13.74 19.79
C ALA A 263 -1.79 -12.24 20.05
N GLU A 264 -1.95 -11.89 21.32
CA GLU A 264 -1.95 -10.49 21.75
C GLU A 264 -0.52 -10.01 21.98
N PRO A 265 -0.18 -8.78 21.58
CA PRO A 265 1.07 -8.16 22.01
C PRO A 265 0.99 -7.83 23.51
N PHE A 266 2.12 -7.91 24.22
CA PHE A 266 2.21 -7.53 25.63
C PHE A 266 2.12 -6.01 25.81
N VAL A 267 2.67 -5.27 24.85
CA VAL A 267 2.69 -3.80 24.85
C VAL A 267 1.74 -3.29 23.77
N PRO A 268 0.78 -2.40 24.10
CA PRO A 268 -0.14 -1.83 23.13
C PRO A 268 0.57 -1.10 21.99
N PHE A 269 -0.09 -1.03 20.83
CA PHE A 269 0.49 -0.44 19.62
C PHE A 269 1.04 0.97 19.84
N ASP A 270 0.28 1.85 20.49
CA ASP A 270 0.66 3.25 20.68
C ASP A 270 1.96 3.41 21.51
N GLU A 271 2.18 2.53 22.49
CA GLU A 271 3.41 2.50 23.25
C GLU A 271 4.57 1.93 22.41
N ARG A 272 4.32 0.87 21.64
CA ARG A 272 5.35 0.24 20.79
C ARG A 272 5.87 1.19 19.71
N ILE A 273 4.97 1.91 19.05
CA ILE A 273 5.37 2.86 18.01
C ILE A 273 6.10 4.06 18.59
N GLU A 274 5.72 4.51 19.79
CA GLU A 274 6.40 5.61 20.49
C GLU A 274 7.83 5.23 20.91
N MET A 275 8.03 4.01 21.44
CA MET A 275 9.36 3.48 21.72
C MET A 275 10.25 3.43 20.47
N VAL A 276 9.69 2.96 19.36
CA VAL A 276 10.40 2.92 18.07
C VAL A 276 10.74 4.34 17.59
N ARG A 277 9.78 5.27 17.65
CA ARG A 277 9.95 6.66 17.25
C ARG A 277 11.01 7.38 18.08
N SER A 278 11.09 7.07 19.37
CA SER A 278 12.09 7.64 20.29
C SER A 278 13.49 7.05 20.12
N CYS A 279 13.65 6.00 19.30
CA CYS A 279 14.95 5.41 19.06
C CYS A 279 15.80 6.30 18.15
N LYS A 280 16.99 6.70 18.62
CA LYS A 280 17.90 7.60 17.87
C LYS A 280 18.34 7.10 16.50
N TYR A 281 18.19 5.80 16.22
CA TYR A 281 18.55 5.21 14.92
C TYR A 281 17.40 5.26 13.89
N VAL A 282 16.20 5.63 14.32
CA VAL A 282 15.00 5.66 13.50
C VAL A 282 14.68 7.09 13.06
N ASP A 283 14.56 7.31 11.77
CA ASP A 283 14.20 8.63 11.23
C ASP A 283 12.68 8.77 11.09
N GLU A 284 11.99 7.68 10.78
CA GLU A 284 10.53 7.67 10.66
C GLU A 284 9.95 6.34 11.19
N ALA A 285 8.99 6.42 12.11
CA ALA A 285 8.20 5.28 12.55
C ALA A 285 6.79 5.37 11.97
N ILE A 286 6.34 4.30 11.30
CA ILE A 286 5.05 4.25 10.64
C ILE A 286 4.18 3.11 11.18
N LYS A 287 2.86 3.34 11.23
CA LYS A 287 1.89 2.28 11.52
C LYS A 287 1.70 1.40 10.29
N LEU A 288 1.87 0.10 10.44
CA LEU A 288 1.50 -0.87 9.41
C LEU A 288 0.07 -1.34 9.64
N PRO A 289 -0.86 -1.01 8.74
CA PRO A 289 -2.24 -1.46 8.85
C PRO A 289 -2.38 -2.95 8.50
N LEU A 290 -3.48 -3.54 8.96
CA LEU A 290 -3.78 -4.97 8.89
C LEU A 290 -3.57 -5.62 7.51
N ASN A 291 -3.88 -4.88 6.44
CA ASN A 291 -3.90 -5.40 5.08
C ASN A 291 -2.76 -4.87 4.20
N LEU A 292 -1.77 -4.20 4.79
CA LEU A 292 -0.69 -3.52 4.10
C LEU A 292 0.65 -3.77 4.79
N CYS A 293 0.87 -5.01 5.23
CA CYS A 293 2.10 -5.40 5.92
C CYS A 293 3.13 -6.02 4.97
N GLY A 294 2.78 -6.28 3.72
CA GLY A 294 3.67 -6.88 2.74
C GLY A 294 4.71 -5.89 2.24
N THR A 295 5.89 -6.40 1.94
CA THR A 295 7.01 -5.63 1.36
C THR A 295 6.57 -4.82 0.14
N LYS A 296 5.78 -5.42 -0.77
CA LYS A 296 5.27 -4.77 -1.98
C LYS A 296 4.42 -3.54 -1.70
N ASP A 297 3.52 -3.64 -0.72
CA ASP A 297 2.64 -2.52 -0.35
C ASP A 297 3.45 -1.32 0.15
N ILE A 298 4.44 -1.60 1.01
CA ILE A 298 5.30 -0.56 1.59
C ILE A 298 6.26 -0.01 0.56
N PHE A 299 6.84 -0.87 -0.28
CA PHE A 299 7.72 -0.45 -1.36
C PHE A 299 7.01 0.51 -2.32
N ASN A 300 5.78 0.22 -2.72
CA ASN A 300 5.00 1.08 -3.61
C ASN A 300 4.71 2.47 -3.02
N VAL A 301 4.73 2.60 -1.70
CA VAL A 301 4.53 3.88 -1.00
C VAL A 301 5.85 4.62 -0.78
N TYR A 302 6.90 3.91 -0.36
CA TYR A 302 8.13 4.54 0.13
C TYR A 302 9.31 4.44 -0.84
N HIS A 303 9.31 3.47 -1.75
CA HIS A 303 10.40 3.19 -2.69
C HIS A 303 11.78 3.19 -2.04
N PHE A 304 11.91 2.45 -0.94
CA PHE A 304 13.17 2.31 -0.23
C PHE A 304 14.20 1.54 -1.08
N ASP A 305 15.48 1.81 -0.83
CA ASP A 305 16.58 1.15 -1.56
C ASP A 305 16.89 -0.25 -1.01
N VAL A 306 16.60 -0.46 0.28
CA VAL A 306 16.88 -1.73 0.97
C VAL A 306 15.86 -2.02 2.07
N GLN A 307 15.42 -3.27 2.15
CA GLN A 307 14.72 -3.79 3.32
C GLN A 307 15.69 -4.62 4.17
N PHE A 308 15.75 -4.33 5.46
CA PHE A 308 16.53 -5.11 6.42
C PHE A 308 15.64 -6.08 7.19
N SER A 309 16.12 -7.32 7.38
CA SER A 309 15.39 -8.35 8.12
C SER A 309 16.34 -9.21 8.96
N GLY A 310 15.80 -10.09 9.78
CA GLY A 310 16.59 -11.08 10.53
C GLY A 310 16.95 -12.27 9.64
N SER A 311 18.10 -12.90 9.93
CA SER A 311 18.58 -14.08 9.20
C SER A 311 17.71 -15.33 9.38
N ASP A 312 16.77 -15.32 10.32
CA ASP A 312 15.77 -16.36 10.50
C ASP A 312 14.78 -16.46 9.31
N TYR A 313 14.71 -15.43 8.47
CA TYR A 313 13.89 -15.38 7.26
C TYR A 313 14.68 -15.62 5.95
N GLU A 314 16.00 -15.77 6.02
CA GLU A 314 16.88 -15.82 4.84
C GLU A 314 16.58 -16.99 3.89
N HIS A 315 16.01 -18.07 4.41
CA HIS A 315 15.65 -19.27 3.64
C HIS A 315 14.13 -19.49 3.53
N ASP A 316 13.32 -18.54 3.99
CA ASP A 316 11.88 -18.63 3.88
C ASP A 316 11.42 -18.32 2.44
N PRO A 317 10.68 -19.22 1.77
CA PRO A 317 10.24 -19.02 0.38
C PRO A 317 9.44 -17.75 0.15
N ALA A 318 8.62 -17.31 1.13
CA ALA A 318 7.85 -16.09 1.02
C ALA A 318 8.78 -14.86 1.01
N TRP A 319 9.80 -14.83 1.87
CA TRP A 319 10.78 -13.75 1.91
C TRP A 319 11.71 -13.73 0.69
N LEU A 320 12.04 -14.88 0.15
CA LEU A 320 12.80 -14.98 -1.11
C LEU A 320 11.99 -14.41 -2.28
N SER A 321 10.68 -14.66 -2.35
CA SER A 321 9.80 -14.05 -3.36
C SER A 321 9.68 -12.52 -3.19
N GLU A 322 9.66 -12.02 -1.96
CA GLU A 322 9.67 -10.58 -1.70
C GLU A 322 11.01 -9.94 -2.10
N LYS A 323 12.12 -10.61 -1.82
CA LYS A 323 13.47 -10.18 -2.23
C LYS A 323 13.57 -10.10 -3.75
N GLU A 324 13.12 -11.12 -4.47
CA GLU A 324 13.09 -11.13 -5.93
C GLU A 324 12.27 -9.97 -6.50
N PHE A 325 11.11 -9.69 -5.90
CA PHE A 325 10.31 -8.53 -6.28
C PHE A 325 11.10 -7.22 -6.09
N LEU A 326 11.76 -7.03 -4.96
CA LEU A 326 12.56 -5.84 -4.69
C LEU A 326 13.70 -5.68 -5.71
N GLU A 327 14.42 -6.75 -6.00
CA GLU A 327 15.54 -6.75 -6.95
C GLU A 327 15.08 -6.38 -8.37
N LYS A 328 13.92 -6.87 -8.81
CA LYS A 328 13.30 -6.49 -10.09
C LYS A 328 12.88 -5.01 -10.14
N ASN A 329 12.70 -4.37 -9.00
CA ASN A 329 12.28 -2.97 -8.90
C ASN A 329 13.40 -2.02 -8.42
N GLY A 330 14.67 -2.45 -8.50
CA GLY A 330 15.83 -1.61 -8.17
C GLY A 330 16.11 -1.43 -6.69
N SER A 331 15.53 -2.28 -5.83
CA SER A 331 15.76 -2.34 -4.39
C SER A 331 16.38 -3.68 -4.02
N THR A 332 16.68 -3.91 -2.75
CA THR A 332 17.22 -5.19 -2.30
C THR A 332 16.77 -5.56 -0.90
N MET A 333 17.16 -6.74 -0.42
CA MET A 333 16.93 -7.21 0.94
C MET A 333 18.23 -7.70 1.57
N VAL A 334 18.52 -7.24 2.79
CA VAL A 334 19.68 -7.60 3.57
C VAL A 334 19.25 -8.26 4.86
N PHE A 335 19.83 -9.43 5.15
CA PHE A 335 19.54 -10.18 6.37
C PHE A 335 20.66 -9.98 7.41
N PHE A 336 20.25 -9.60 8.62
CA PHE A 336 21.20 -9.44 9.74
C PHE A 336 21.23 -10.69 10.63
N PRO A 337 22.40 -11.05 11.14
CA PRO A 337 22.51 -12.17 12.08
C PRO A 337 21.71 -11.88 13.34
N TYR A 338 21.03 -12.91 13.83
CA TYR A 338 20.16 -12.85 14.99
C TYR A 338 20.96 -12.51 16.26
N THR A 339 20.41 -11.64 17.12
CA THR A 339 21.00 -11.33 18.43
C THR A 339 20.63 -12.41 19.44
N GLN A 340 21.58 -13.25 19.83
CA GLN A 340 21.31 -14.45 20.64
C GLN A 340 20.97 -14.19 22.12
N SER A 341 21.36 -13.03 22.68
CA SER A 341 21.24 -12.75 24.11
C SER A 341 19.81 -12.65 24.60
N THR A 342 18.95 -11.93 23.85
CA THR A 342 17.57 -11.64 24.26
C THR A 342 16.64 -11.67 23.05
N SER A 343 15.42 -12.23 23.23
CA SER A 343 14.37 -12.18 22.22
C SER A 343 13.00 -11.99 22.90
N SER A 344 12.03 -11.44 22.17
CA SER A 344 10.66 -11.30 22.67
C SER A 344 10.10 -12.64 23.17
N THR A 345 10.42 -13.74 22.48
CA THR A 345 9.99 -15.10 22.88
C THR A 345 10.59 -15.52 24.23
N LYS A 346 11.88 -15.23 24.46
CA LYS A 346 12.53 -15.53 25.75
C LYS A 346 11.92 -14.68 26.88
N LEU A 347 11.66 -13.40 26.62
CA LEU A 347 11.04 -12.51 27.58
C LEU A 347 9.61 -12.94 27.92
N LYS A 348 8.80 -13.29 26.92
CA LYS A 348 7.44 -13.80 27.10
C LYS A 348 7.41 -15.04 28.00
N LYS A 349 8.23 -16.05 27.69
CA LYS A 349 8.35 -17.25 28.53
C LYS A 349 8.77 -16.95 29.96
N ALA A 350 9.68 -16.01 30.17
CA ALA A 350 10.13 -15.61 31.50
C ALA A 350 9.03 -14.89 32.31
N ILE A 351 8.22 -14.07 31.66
CA ILE A 351 7.07 -13.37 32.27
C ILE A 351 5.99 -14.38 32.62
N GLU A 352 5.58 -15.23 31.67
CA GLU A 352 4.56 -16.27 31.87
C GLU A 352 4.95 -17.26 32.99
N GLY A 353 6.23 -17.67 33.02
CA GLY A 353 6.73 -18.55 34.08
C GLY A 353 6.78 -17.91 35.47
N ARG A 354 6.77 -16.57 35.59
CA ARG A 354 6.72 -15.86 36.89
C ARG A 354 5.29 -15.56 37.34
N ILE A 355 4.34 -15.46 36.42
CA ILE A 355 2.94 -15.20 36.75
C ILE A 355 2.26 -16.50 37.25
N ASN A 356 2.72 -17.66 36.79
CA ASN A 356 2.16 -18.97 37.13
C ASN A 356 2.84 -19.64 38.36
N ASN A 357 3.79 -18.99 39.00
CA ASN A 357 4.40 -19.34 40.28
C ASN A 357 4.00 -18.32 41.39
#